data_8a7aec15afa27d71d6116b204be020cc
#
_entry.id   8a7aec15afa27d71d6116b204be020cc
#
_cell.length_a   1.000
_cell.length_b   1.000
_cell.length_c   1.000
_cell.angle_alpha   90.00
_cell.angle_beta   90.00
_cell.angle_gamma   90.00
#
_symmetry.space_group_name_H-M   'P 1'
#
loop_
_entity.id
_entity.type
_entity.pdbx_description
1 polymer ?
#
loop_
_entity_poly.entity_id
_entity_poly.type
_entity_poly.pdbx_seq_one_letter_code
_entity_poly.pdbx_strand_id
1 'polypeptide(L)'
;MTPVELAKYLDHTLLAPEATSRDIAKLCQEANEMNVAAICCSPSFLPLAQGLLSSQIAVACVIGFPSGAHASEVKSFESATAVKNGATEIDMVVNLGLVYSAMWLELGDEILAVRKSVGTLTKLKVIIESAALTDEQIIMACRVAVTNGADFVKTSTGFHKS
;
A
#
# COMPACT_ATOMS: atom_id res chain seq x y z
N MET A 1 6.80 0.05 25.44
CA MET A 1 6.13 -0.79 24.40
C MET A 1 6.79 -2.16 24.38
N THR A 2 6.03 -3.20 24.62
CA THR A 2 6.51 -4.59 24.54
C THR A 2 6.54 -5.06 23.06
N PRO A 3 7.27 -6.15 22.72
CA PRO A 3 7.22 -6.71 21.36
C PRO A 3 5.80 -7.05 20.89
N VAL A 4 4.93 -7.53 21.77
CA VAL A 4 3.54 -7.86 21.46
C VAL A 4 2.72 -6.60 21.14
N GLU A 5 2.94 -5.50 21.87
CA GLU A 5 2.31 -4.21 21.57
C GLU A 5 2.82 -3.64 20.25
N LEU A 6 4.14 -3.75 19.99
CA LEU A 6 4.74 -3.27 18.74
C LEU A 6 4.20 -4.01 17.51
N ALA A 7 4.00 -5.33 17.62
CA ALA A 7 3.48 -6.14 16.52
C ALA A 7 2.14 -5.59 15.96
N LYS A 8 1.32 -4.96 16.81
CA LYS A 8 0.05 -4.35 16.40
C LYS A 8 0.16 -3.11 15.51
N TYR A 9 1.38 -2.63 15.27
CA TYR A 9 1.69 -1.51 14.37
C TYR A 9 2.50 -1.93 13.16
N LEU A 10 2.72 -3.25 12.97
CA LEU A 10 3.55 -3.76 11.87
C LEU A 10 2.70 -4.30 10.73
N ASP A 11 3.06 -3.89 9.52
CA ASP A 11 2.71 -4.57 8.27
C ASP A 11 3.85 -5.55 7.95
N HIS A 12 3.67 -6.86 8.24
CA HIS A 12 4.66 -7.88 7.91
C HIS A 12 4.68 -8.08 6.39
N THR A 13 5.81 -7.73 5.74
CA THR A 13 5.84 -7.43 4.31
C THR A 13 6.72 -8.37 3.52
N LEU A 14 6.23 -8.86 2.36
CA LEU A 14 7.02 -9.56 1.37
C LEU A 14 6.61 -9.12 -0.05
N LEU A 15 7.50 -8.36 -0.71
CA LEU A 15 7.25 -7.75 -2.02
C LEU A 15 8.34 -8.10 -3.04
N ALA A 16 9.24 -9.02 -2.71
CA ALA A 16 10.27 -9.49 -3.63
C ALA A 16 9.59 -10.07 -4.90
N PRO A 17 9.99 -9.65 -6.11
CA PRO A 17 9.34 -10.10 -7.33
C PRO A 17 9.49 -11.61 -7.60
N GLU A 18 10.51 -12.24 -7.03
CA GLU A 18 10.76 -13.68 -7.07
C GLU A 18 10.06 -14.48 -5.96
N ALA A 19 9.28 -13.84 -5.10
CA ALA A 19 8.56 -14.52 -4.02
C ALA A 19 7.65 -15.62 -4.58
N THR A 20 7.63 -16.74 -3.87
CA THR A 20 6.83 -17.92 -4.21
C THR A 20 5.63 -18.08 -3.28
N SER A 21 4.69 -18.96 -3.66
CA SER A 21 3.56 -19.31 -2.78
C SER A 21 4.02 -19.88 -1.43
N ARG A 22 5.17 -20.56 -1.38
CA ARG A 22 5.76 -21.06 -0.14
C ARG A 22 6.23 -19.93 0.77
N ASP A 23 6.81 -18.89 0.19
CA ASP A 23 7.29 -17.72 0.95
C ASP A 23 6.11 -16.93 1.52
N ILE A 24 5.01 -16.80 0.77
CA ILE A 24 3.77 -16.19 1.25
C ILE A 24 3.12 -17.03 2.36
N ALA A 25 3.12 -18.35 2.24
CA ALA A 25 2.61 -19.23 3.32
C ALA A 25 3.43 -19.06 4.61
N LYS A 26 4.76 -18.91 4.49
CA LYS A 26 5.63 -18.62 5.63
C LYS A 26 5.34 -17.23 6.22
N LEU A 27 5.19 -16.20 5.38
CA LEU A 27 4.80 -14.85 5.82
C LEU A 27 3.50 -14.88 6.65
N CYS A 28 2.48 -15.59 6.17
CA CYS A 28 1.20 -15.73 6.87
C CYS A 28 1.34 -16.49 8.19
N GLN A 29 2.16 -17.55 8.24
CA GLN A 29 2.44 -18.27 9.48
C GLN A 29 3.10 -17.35 10.50
N GLU A 30 4.16 -16.65 10.15
CA GLU A 30 4.86 -15.69 11.01
C GLU A 30 3.93 -14.57 11.49
N ALA A 31 3.09 -14.04 10.59
CA ALA A 31 2.09 -13.03 10.92
C ALA A 31 1.08 -13.51 11.98
N ASN A 32 0.59 -14.76 11.84
CA ASN A 32 -0.31 -15.35 12.81
C ASN A 32 0.36 -15.56 14.18
N GLU A 33 1.61 -16.05 14.18
CA GLU A 33 2.38 -16.30 15.42
C GLU A 33 2.68 -14.98 16.16
N MET A 34 3.07 -13.93 15.44
CA MET A 34 3.38 -12.61 16.00
C MET A 34 2.13 -11.77 16.27
N ASN A 35 0.98 -12.14 15.71
CA ASN A 35 -0.27 -11.40 15.78
C ASN A 35 -0.11 -9.92 15.36
N VAL A 36 0.50 -9.69 14.18
CA VAL A 36 0.76 -8.37 13.61
C VAL A 36 -0.54 -7.64 13.22
N ALA A 37 -0.45 -6.36 12.86
CA ALA A 37 -1.60 -5.58 12.39
C ALA A 37 -2.05 -6.05 11.01
N ALA A 38 -1.11 -6.23 10.08
CA ALA A 38 -1.36 -6.63 8.70
C ALA A 38 -0.20 -7.44 8.13
N ILE A 39 -0.46 -8.17 7.04
CA ILE A 39 0.59 -8.50 6.08
C ILE A 39 0.51 -7.53 4.90
N CYS A 40 1.62 -7.41 4.15
CA CYS A 40 1.62 -6.70 2.87
C CYS A 40 2.26 -7.56 1.79
N CYS A 41 1.53 -7.80 0.69
CA CYS A 41 1.98 -8.63 -0.42
C CYS A 41 1.59 -8.06 -1.79
N SER A 42 2.13 -8.67 -2.86
CA SER A 42 1.77 -8.34 -4.24
C SER A 42 0.36 -8.86 -4.58
N PRO A 43 -0.35 -8.22 -5.54
CA PRO A 43 -1.74 -8.54 -5.88
C PRO A 43 -1.98 -10.01 -6.26
N SER A 44 -1.00 -10.65 -6.90
CA SER A 44 -1.08 -12.04 -7.35
C SER A 44 -1.22 -13.07 -6.21
N PHE A 45 -0.86 -12.68 -4.99
CA PHE A 45 -0.89 -13.57 -3.82
C PHE A 45 -2.10 -13.40 -2.91
N LEU A 46 -2.97 -12.43 -3.19
CA LEU A 46 -4.12 -12.10 -2.32
C LEU A 46 -5.02 -13.31 -1.98
N PRO A 47 -5.45 -14.15 -2.95
CA PRO A 47 -6.32 -15.28 -2.63
C PRO A 47 -5.67 -16.30 -1.70
N LEU A 48 -4.35 -16.53 -1.86
CA LEU A 48 -3.60 -17.44 -0.99
C LEU A 48 -3.45 -16.85 0.42
N ALA A 49 -3.05 -15.59 0.50
CA ALA A 49 -2.83 -14.91 1.77
C ALA A 49 -4.11 -14.86 2.62
N GLN A 50 -5.24 -14.49 2.02
CA GLN A 50 -6.53 -14.45 2.71
C GLN A 50 -6.93 -15.81 3.29
N GLY A 51 -6.64 -16.92 2.59
CA GLY A 51 -6.97 -18.27 3.05
C GLY A 51 -6.11 -18.78 4.21
N LEU A 52 -4.97 -18.16 4.49
CA LEU A 52 -4.00 -18.62 5.49
C LEU A 52 -3.94 -17.75 6.76
N LEU A 53 -4.53 -16.55 6.74
CA LEU A 53 -4.49 -15.62 7.86
C LEU A 53 -5.68 -15.77 8.81
N SER A 54 -5.43 -15.48 10.08
CA SER A 54 -6.51 -15.27 11.04
C SER A 54 -7.32 -14.03 10.67
N SER A 55 -8.61 -14.04 10.95
CA SER A 55 -9.53 -12.95 10.61
C SER A 55 -9.23 -11.60 11.26
N GLN A 56 -8.30 -11.57 12.22
CA GLN A 56 -7.90 -10.36 12.93
C GLN A 56 -6.74 -9.63 12.26
N ILE A 57 -6.03 -10.28 11.31
CA ILE A 57 -4.89 -9.70 10.61
C ILE A 57 -5.37 -9.15 9.27
N ALA A 58 -5.12 -7.87 9.02
CA ALA A 58 -5.47 -7.23 7.77
C ALA A 58 -4.59 -7.73 6.61
N VAL A 59 -5.12 -7.66 5.39
CA VAL A 59 -4.37 -7.98 4.16
C VAL A 59 -4.19 -6.69 3.38
N ALA A 60 -2.97 -6.14 3.42
CA ALA A 60 -2.58 -5.02 2.60
C ALA A 60 -2.02 -5.48 1.25
N CYS A 61 -2.32 -4.73 0.21
CA CYS A 61 -1.85 -5.00 -1.15
C CYS A 61 -1.26 -3.75 -1.77
N VAL A 62 -0.07 -3.87 -2.37
CA VAL A 62 0.56 -2.76 -3.09
C VAL A 62 -0.07 -2.56 -4.46
N ILE A 63 -0.21 -1.29 -4.89
CA ILE A 63 -0.83 -0.88 -6.16
C ILE A 63 0.06 0.14 -6.88
N GLY A 64 0.19 -0.02 -8.21
CA GLY A 64 1.09 0.81 -9.02
C GLY A 64 2.56 0.66 -8.62
N PHE A 65 2.89 -0.47 -8.02
CA PHE A 65 4.14 -0.70 -7.32
C PHE A 65 5.24 -1.31 -8.23
N PRO A 66 6.54 -0.96 -8.02
CA PRO A 66 7.02 0.05 -7.10
C PRO A 66 7.11 1.47 -7.69
N SER A 67 6.96 1.63 -9.00
CA SER A 67 7.32 2.87 -9.71
C SER A 67 6.32 4.02 -9.56
N GLY A 68 5.06 3.74 -9.25
CA GLY A 68 3.99 4.73 -9.24
C GLY A 68 3.59 5.32 -10.61
N ALA A 69 4.30 4.96 -11.70
CA ALA A 69 4.16 5.59 -13.01
C ALA A 69 3.03 4.99 -13.89
N HIS A 70 2.14 4.22 -13.31
CA HIS A 70 0.97 3.67 -14.01
C HIS A 70 -0.09 4.76 -14.23
N ALA A 71 -0.88 4.62 -15.29
CA ALA A 71 -2.04 5.48 -15.49
C ALA A 71 -3.05 5.34 -14.33
N SER A 72 -3.77 6.42 -14.01
CA SER A 72 -4.72 6.47 -12.89
C SER A 72 -5.80 5.40 -12.99
N GLU A 73 -6.33 5.17 -14.20
CA GLU A 73 -7.34 4.14 -14.46
C GLU A 73 -6.81 2.73 -14.18
N VAL A 74 -5.53 2.46 -14.49
CA VAL A 74 -4.87 1.18 -14.22
C VAL A 74 -4.74 0.96 -12.72
N LYS A 75 -4.29 1.97 -11.95
CA LYS A 75 -4.23 1.89 -10.49
C LYS A 75 -5.61 1.67 -9.88
N SER A 76 -6.63 2.37 -10.36
CA SER A 76 -8.01 2.21 -9.89
C SER A 76 -8.55 0.81 -10.16
N PHE A 77 -8.29 0.26 -11.36
CA PHE A 77 -8.69 -1.09 -11.72
C PHE A 77 -7.96 -2.15 -10.90
N GLU A 78 -6.65 -1.99 -10.72
CA GLU A 78 -5.82 -2.86 -9.89
C GLU A 78 -6.32 -2.87 -8.44
N SER A 79 -6.62 -1.69 -7.88
CA SER A 79 -7.14 -1.52 -6.53
C SER A 79 -8.51 -2.20 -6.34
N ALA A 80 -9.45 -1.98 -7.25
CA ALA A 80 -10.76 -2.64 -7.20
C ALA A 80 -10.63 -4.17 -7.30
N THR A 81 -9.72 -4.65 -8.14
CA THR A 81 -9.43 -6.08 -8.28
C THR A 81 -8.80 -6.65 -7.01
N ALA A 82 -7.89 -5.92 -6.38
CA ALA A 82 -7.27 -6.33 -5.12
C ALA A 82 -8.31 -6.47 -4.00
N VAL A 83 -9.21 -5.50 -3.85
CA VAL A 83 -10.31 -5.56 -2.87
C VAL A 83 -11.24 -6.75 -3.15
N LYS A 84 -11.61 -6.98 -4.41
CA LYS A 84 -12.41 -8.14 -4.80
C LYS A 84 -11.73 -9.47 -4.44
N ASN A 85 -10.39 -9.52 -4.46
CA ASN A 85 -9.59 -10.68 -4.12
C ASN A 85 -9.20 -10.76 -2.63
N GLY A 86 -9.78 -9.91 -1.79
CA GLY A 86 -9.67 -10.01 -0.33
C GLY A 86 -8.73 -9.02 0.34
N ALA A 87 -8.16 -8.03 -0.38
CA ALA A 87 -7.43 -6.96 0.27
C ALA A 87 -8.37 -6.10 1.13
N THR A 88 -7.97 -5.84 2.36
CA THR A 88 -8.66 -4.92 3.29
C THR A 88 -7.97 -3.58 3.39
N GLU A 89 -6.73 -3.49 2.92
CA GLU A 89 -5.93 -2.28 2.87
C GLU A 89 -5.22 -2.19 1.52
N ILE A 90 -5.12 -0.99 0.96
CA ILE A 90 -4.48 -0.70 -0.32
C ILE A 90 -3.33 0.27 -0.10
N ASP A 91 -2.13 -0.10 -0.52
CA ASP A 91 -0.90 0.68 -0.41
C ASP A 91 -0.51 1.15 -1.82
N MET A 92 -1.03 2.31 -2.26
CA MET A 92 -0.75 2.84 -3.60
C MET A 92 0.51 3.70 -3.62
N VAL A 93 1.31 3.56 -4.67
CA VAL A 93 2.47 4.45 -4.92
C VAL A 93 2.02 5.65 -5.74
N VAL A 94 2.38 6.87 -5.31
CA VAL A 94 2.12 8.10 -6.06
C VAL A 94 2.91 8.12 -7.37
N ASN A 95 2.40 8.85 -8.37
CA ASN A 95 3.19 9.17 -9.55
C ASN A 95 4.21 10.27 -9.22
N LEU A 96 5.48 9.88 -9.04
CA LEU A 96 6.56 10.82 -8.74
C LEU A 96 6.75 11.88 -9.83
N GLY A 97 6.44 11.57 -11.09
CA GLY A 97 6.49 12.55 -12.18
C GLY A 97 5.53 13.71 -11.95
N LEU A 98 4.33 13.46 -11.40
CA LEU A 98 3.38 14.50 -11.01
C LEU A 98 3.93 15.35 -9.86
N VAL A 99 4.54 14.69 -8.85
CA VAL A 99 5.14 15.38 -7.70
C VAL A 99 6.27 16.30 -8.15
N TYR A 100 7.21 15.80 -8.96
CA TYR A 100 8.34 16.60 -9.49
C TYR A 100 7.88 17.76 -10.38
N SER A 101 6.77 17.59 -11.09
CA SER A 101 6.19 18.63 -11.95
C SER A 101 5.26 19.57 -11.21
N ALA A 102 5.10 19.41 -9.89
CA ALA A 102 4.15 20.15 -9.04
C ALA A 102 2.70 20.10 -9.56
N MET A 103 2.31 19.02 -10.22
CA MET A 103 0.96 18.76 -10.74
C MET A 103 0.08 18.21 -9.62
N TRP A 104 -0.23 19.07 -8.63
CA TRP A 104 -0.89 18.65 -7.40
C TRP A 104 -2.37 18.28 -7.57
N LEU A 105 -3.04 18.90 -8.55
CA LEU A 105 -4.44 18.58 -8.87
C LEU A 105 -4.53 17.19 -9.48
N GLU A 106 -3.69 16.89 -10.46
CA GLU A 106 -3.64 15.60 -11.13
C GLU A 106 -3.22 14.47 -10.16
N LEU A 107 -2.30 14.76 -9.24
CA LEU A 107 -1.95 13.84 -8.16
C LEU A 107 -3.15 13.58 -7.25
N GLY A 108 -3.91 14.62 -6.92
CA GLY A 108 -5.13 14.50 -6.13
C GLY A 108 -6.19 13.68 -6.84
N ASP A 109 -6.40 13.91 -8.13
CA ASP A 109 -7.35 13.16 -8.97
C ASP A 109 -6.98 11.67 -9.03
N GLU A 110 -5.68 11.34 -9.16
CA GLU A 110 -5.19 9.96 -9.11
C GLU A 110 -5.56 9.28 -7.79
N ILE A 111 -5.27 9.91 -6.66
CA ILE A 111 -5.55 9.35 -5.32
C ILE A 111 -7.07 9.20 -5.11
N LEU A 112 -7.84 10.22 -5.49
CA LEU A 112 -9.29 10.21 -5.39
C LEU A 112 -9.93 9.12 -6.27
N ALA A 113 -9.38 8.87 -7.46
CA ALA A 113 -9.84 7.79 -8.33
C ALA A 113 -9.65 6.42 -7.68
N VAL A 114 -8.48 6.18 -7.06
CA VAL A 114 -8.23 4.96 -6.29
C VAL A 114 -9.15 4.88 -5.08
N ARG A 115 -9.32 5.96 -4.29
CA ARG A 115 -10.24 5.99 -3.15
C ARG A 115 -11.67 5.60 -3.56
N LYS A 116 -12.16 6.16 -4.67
CA LYS A 116 -13.50 5.84 -5.19
C LYS A 116 -13.63 4.36 -5.60
N SER A 117 -12.58 3.77 -6.16
CA SER A 117 -12.59 2.38 -6.62
C SER A 117 -12.63 1.36 -5.48
N VAL A 118 -12.12 1.69 -4.30
CA VAL A 118 -12.05 0.79 -3.14
C VAL A 118 -13.11 1.06 -2.07
N GLY A 119 -13.81 2.19 -2.16
CA GLY A 119 -14.85 2.59 -1.20
C GLY A 119 -14.26 3.02 0.15
N THR A 120 -15.13 3.19 1.15
CA THR A 120 -14.77 3.77 2.46
C THR A 120 -14.38 2.74 3.52
N LEU A 121 -14.67 1.47 3.30
CA LEU A 121 -14.36 0.40 4.26
C LEU A 121 -12.91 -0.10 4.14
N THR A 122 -12.31 0.02 2.96
CA THR A 122 -10.92 -0.35 2.71
C THR A 122 -10.00 0.80 3.12
N LYS A 123 -8.97 0.53 3.91
CA LYS A 123 -7.96 1.55 4.22
C LYS A 123 -7.11 1.85 2.99
N LEU A 124 -6.90 3.12 2.71
CA LEU A 124 -6.01 3.60 1.66
C LEU A 124 -4.75 4.21 2.30
N LYS A 125 -3.60 3.62 1.99
CA LYS A 125 -2.30 4.15 2.36
C LYS A 125 -1.59 4.63 1.10
N VAL A 126 -1.00 5.83 1.15
CA VAL A 126 -0.34 6.47 0.01
C VAL A 126 1.16 6.50 0.24
N ILE A 127 1.91 5.76 -0.59
CA ILE A 127 3.38 5.72 -0.55
C ILE A 127 3.91 6.90 -1.35
N ILE A 128 4.57 7.84 -0.68
CA ILE A 128 5.08 9.08 -1.29
C ILE A 128 6.53 8.99 -1.73
N GLU A 129 7.26 7.93 -1.36
CA GLU A 129 8.70 7.73 -1.64
C GLU A 129 9.55 8.93 -1.16
N SER A 130 9.47 9.22 0.13
CA SER A 130 10.00 10.45 0.74
C SER A 130 11.50 10.66 0.50
N ALA A 131 12.31 9.60 0.37
CA ALA A 131 13.73 9.71 0.09
C ALA A 131 14.05 10.31 -1.30
N ALA A 132 13.06 10.32 -2.20
CA ALA A 132 13.16 10.93 -3.53
C ALA A 132 12.71 12.39 -3.58
N LEU A 133 12.22 12.96 -2.47
CA LEU A 133 11.51 14.25 -2.47
C LEU A 133 12.23 15.29 -1.61
N THR A 134 12.02 16.57 -1.91
CA THR A 134 12.36 17.67 -1.01
C THR A 134 11.34 17.76 0.12
N ASP A 135 11.68 18.49 1.20
CA ASP A 135 10.76 18.69 2.32
C ASP A 135 9.44 19.36 1.88
N GLU A 136 9.51 20.33 0.96
CA GLU A 136 8.33 21.00 0.42
C GLU A 136 7.45 20.02 -0.37
N GLN A 137 8.06 19.15 -1.18
CA GLN A 137 7.35 18.12 -1.94
C GLN A 137 6.71 17.09 -1.01
N ILE A 138 7.40 16.66 0.06
CA ILE A 138 6.84 15.76 1.09
C ILE A 138 5.60 16.39 1.73
N ILE A 139 5.70 17.66 2.17
CA ILE A 139 4.59 18.38 2.80
C ILE A 139 3.39 18.45 1.85
N MET A 140 3.62 18.81 0.59
CA MET A 140 2.55 18.93 -0.40
C MET A 140 1.93 17.56 -0.74
N ALA A 141 2.74 16.53 -0.96
CA ALA A 141 2.26 15.17 -1.23
C ALA A 141 1.40 14.64 -0.07
N CYS A 142 1.82 14.85 1.18
CA CYS A 142 1.04 14.49 2.36
C CYS A 142 -0.31 15.23 2.40
N ARG A 143 -0.32 16.54 2.14
CA ARG A 143 -1.56 17.34 2.12
C ARG A 143 -2.52 16.85 1.04
N VAL A 144 -2.00 16.62 -0.17
CA VAL A 144 -2.79 16.12 -1.29
C VAL A 144 -3.36 14.74 -0.96
N ALA A 145 -2.56 13.83 -0.38
CA ALA A 145 -3.00 12.50 0.01
C ALA A 145 -4.17 12.56 1.02
N VAL A 146 -4.01 13.33 2.09
CA VAL A 146 -5.05 13.49 3.12
C VAL A 146 -6.33 14.10 2.55
N THR A 147 -6.20 15.18 1.76
CA THR A 147 -7.36 15.88 1.16
C THR A 147 -8.16 14.97 0.23
N ASN A 148 -7.51 14.00 -0.42
CA ASN A 148 -8.13 13.08 -1.37
C ASN A 148 -8.44 11.69 -0.78
N GLY A 149 -8.49 11.58 0.55
CA GLY A 149 -9.08 10.44 1.24
C GLY A 149 -8.10 9.32 1.60
N ALA A 150 -6.80 9.59 1.66
CA ALA A 150 -5.85 8.65 2.26
C ALA A 150 -6.07 8.55 3.77
N ASP A 151 -6.10 7.33 4.29
CA ASP A 151 -6.13 7.06 5.72
C ASP A 151 -4.73 7.14 6.35
N PHE A 152 -3.69 6.83 5.55
CA PHE A 152 -2.28 6.87 5.96
C PHE A 152 -1.40 7.37 4.82
N VAL A 153 -0.25 7.94 5.19
CA VAL A 153 0.89 8.18 4.30
C VAL A 153 2.00 7.22 4.70
N LYS A 154 2.60 6.53 3.71
CA LYS A 154 3.78 5.69 3.89
C LYS A 154 5.00 6.34 3.23
N THR A 155 6.15 6.16 3.84
CA THR A 155 7.36 6.87 3.39
C THR A 155 7.97 6.27 2.12
N SER A 156 7.97 4.93 1.98
CA SER A 156 8.90 4.28 1.05
C SER A 156 8.34 2.99 0.45
N THR A 157 8.74 2.71 -0.79
CA THR A 157 8.53 1.40 -1.40
C THR A 157 9.54 0.35 -0.92
N GLY A 158 10.74 0.76 -0.53
CA GLY A 158 11.89 -0.10 -0.29
C GLY A 158 12.65 -0.49 -1.57
N PHE A 159 12.22 -0.03 -2.74
CA PHE A 159 12.83 -0.32 -4.05
C PHE A 159 13.54 0.88 -4.68
N HIS A 160 13.33 2.07 -4.15
CA HIS A 160 14.03 3.26 -4.61
C HIS A 160 15.46 3.27 -4.06
N LYS A 161 16.42 3.53 -4.94
CA LYS A 161 17.83 3.76 -4.53
C LYS A 161 17.92 5.20 -4.02
N SER A 162 17.93 5.38 -2.73
CA SER A 162 18.23 6.65 -2.04
C SER A 162 19.72 6.73 -1.74
#